data_f2129b0601f1bdaae8f652cfb259b97f
#
_entry.id   f2129b0601f1bdaae8f652cfb259b97f
#
_cell.length_a   1.000
_cell.length_b   1.000
_cell.length_c   1.000
_cell.angle_alpha   90.00
_cell.angle_beta   90.00
_cell.angle_gamma   90.00
#
_symmetry.space_group_name_H-M   'P 1'
#
loop_
_entity.id
_entity.type
_entity.pdbx_description
1 polymer ?
#
loop_
_entity_poly.entity_id
_entity_poly.type
_entity_poly.pdbx_seq_one_letter_code
_entity_poly.pdbx_strand_id
1 'polypeptide(L)'
;MGWADAYLRQWPVDAVIAESGAVMICHGQDGDVVHLLNPAINEEAVFQKRRALLEKTEGLPLSSDQRARVFDIAYEKGKMNDLEIKALKSTLALYGATWAESSIHINAWFGSYDKEKAVEYFFQGPLGYKSSYYLEHSLYLGDSFNDQPLFRHIPTSVGMHTVEERREEFETLPTYITKGGPGEGWCEVAKALLE
;
A
#
# COMPACT_ATOMS: atom_id res chain seq x y z
N MET A 1 3.24 -1.94 10.65
CA MET A 1 3.77 -0.67 11.22
C MET A 1 5.28 -0.65 11.44
N GLY A 2 5.90 -1.75 11.88
CA GLY A 2 7.33 -1.75 12.24
C GLY A 2 8.30 -1.26 11.16
N TRP A 3 8.14 -1.70 9.92
CA TRP A 3 8.97 -1.21 8.82
C TRP A 3 8.72 0.27 8.51
N ALA A 4 7.47 0.74 8.59
CA ALA A 4 7.14 2.13 8.34
C ALA A 4 7.78 3.07 9.38
N ASP A 5 7.77 2.70 10.65
CA ASP A 5 8.46 3.43 11.72
C ASP A 5 9.98 3.44 11.48
N ALA A 6 10.56 2.31 11.09
CA ALA A 6 11.98 2.21 10.78
C ALA A 6 12.38 3.09 9.57
N TYR A 7 11.59 3.10 8.50
CA TYR A 7 11.85 3.96 7.34
C TYR A 7 11.77 5.44 7.67
N LEU A 8 10.74 5.87 8.42
CA LEU A 8 10.62 7.26 8.84
C LEU A 8 11.84 7.72 9.64
N ARG A 9 12.39 6.87 10.49
CA ARG A 9 13.55 7.22 11.35
C ARG A 9 14.88 7.19 10.63
N GLN A 10 15.01 6.41 9.56
CA GLN A 10 16.31 6.14 8.91
C GLN A 10 16.43 6.82 7.54
N TRP A 11 15.35 7.11 6.89
CA TRP A 11 15.33 7.68 5.55
C TRP A 11 14.85 9.13 5.58
N PRO A 12 15.31 9.96 4.66
CA PRO A 12 14.89 11.37 4.56
C PRO A 12 13.48 11.45 3.91
N VAL A 13 12.49 10.92 4.61
CA VAL A 13 11.08 10.95 4.19
C VAL A 13 10.26 11.69 5.24
N ASP A 14 9.27 12.45 4.80
CA ASP A 14 8.41 13.26 5.67
C ASP A 14 7.32 12.43 6.35
N ALA A 15 6.83 11.43 5.64
CA ALA A 15 5.79 10.54 6.14
C ALA A 15 5.83 9.17 5.46
N VAL A 16 5.27 8.16 6.12
CA VAL A 16 5.07 6.82 5.58
C VAL A 16 3.62 6.41 5.79
N ILE A 17 2.89 6.15 4.70
CA ILE A 17 1.55 5.55 4.75
C ILE A 17 1.71 4.03 4.69
N ALA A 18 1.15 3.33 5.65
CA ALA A 18 1.34 1.90 5.83
C ALA A 18 0.02 1.13 5.93
N GLU A 19 0.15 -0.20 5.85
CA GLU A 19 -0.93 -1.17 6.06
C GLU A 19 -2.17 -0.85 5.22
N SER A 20 -1.96 -0.82 3.90
CA SER A 20 -3.01 -0.58 2.90
C SER A 20 -3.73 0.77 3.04
N GLY A 21 -3.12 1.73 3.75
CA GLY A 21 -3.69 3.04 3.99
C GLY A 21 -4.34 3.20 5.37
N ALA A 22 -4.10 2.25 6.28
CA ALA A 22 -4.65 2.30 7.64
C ALA A 22 -4.03 3.41 8.48
N VAL A 23 -2.75 3.66 8.36
CA VAL A 23 -2.00 4.58 9.21
C VAL A 23 -0.98 5.38 8.42
N MET A 24 -0.84 6.66 8.75
CA MET A 24 0.31 7.48 8.39
C MET A 24 1.19 7.67 9.61
N ILE A 25 2.50 7.48 9.42
CA ILE A 25 3.53 7.75 10.43
C ILE A 25 4.34 8.94 9.92
N CYS A 26 4.47 9.98 10.71
CA CYS A 26 5.17 11.22 10.34
C CYS A 26 5.87 11.84 11.55
N HIS A 27 6.70 12.86 11.31
CA HIS A 27 7.25 13.67 12.38
C HIS A 27 6.22 14.71 12.85
N GLY A 28 6.00 14.78 14.16
CA GLY A 28 5.23 15.85 14.80
C GLY A 28 6.02 17.16 14.91
N GLN A 29 5.36 18.20 15.41
CA GLN A 29 5.98 19.55 15.55
C GLN A 29 7.22 19.55 16.45
N ASP A 30 7.26 18.69 17.45
CA ASP A 30 8.38 18.58 18.39
C ASP A 30 9.43 17.53 17.95
N GLY A 31 9.31 16.99 16.73
CA GLY A 31 10.18 15.95 16.19
C GLY A 31 9.85 14.53 16.65
N ASP A 32 8.85 14.37 17.46
CA ASP A 32 8.34 13.06 17.88
C ASP A 32 7.68 12.32 16.70
N VAL A 33 7.71 10.99 16.75
CA VAL A 33 7.00 10.17 15.76
C VAL A 33 5.53 10.08 16.13
N VAL A 34 4.67 10.51 15.22
CA VAL A 34 3.22 10.52 15.39
C VAL A 34 2.58 9.49 14.46
N HIS A 35 1.66 8.72 15.00
CA HIS A 35 0.84 7.76 14.25
C HIS A 35 -0.57 8.32 14.08
N LEU A 36 -0.96 8.59 12.85
CA LEU A 36 -2.28 9.11 12.50
C LEU A 36 -3.10 7.99 11.86
N LEU A 37 -4.17 7.61 12.54
CA LEU A 37 -5.05 6.55 12.07
C LEU A 37 -6.03 7.09 11.02
N ASN A 38 -6.29 6.28 10.00
CA ASN A 38 -7.33 6.59 9.03
C ASN A 38 -8.71 6.60 9.72
N PRO A 39 -9.52 7.67 9.58
CA PRO A 39 -10.79 7.81 10.28
C PRO A 39 -11.85 6.78 9.89
N ALA A 40 -11.66 6.08 8.76
CA ALA A 40 -12.52 4.98 8.37
C ALA A 40 -12.33 3.70 9.22
N ILE A 41 -11.37 3.71 10.17
CA ILE A 41 -11.05 2.56 11.01
C ILE A 41 -11.81 2.65 12.33
N ASN A 42 -12.60 1.62 12.59
CA ASN A 42 -13.06 1.27 13.93
C ASN A 42 -12.12 0.17 14.47
N GLU A 43 -11.20 0.54 15.33
CA GLU A 43 -10.13 -0.35 15.79
C GLU A 43 -10.68 -1.64 16.42
N GLU A 44 -11.67 -1.55 17.30
CA GLU A 44 -12.26 -2.73 17.96
C GLU A 44 -12.86 -3.70 16.95
N ALA A 45 -13.65 -3.19 16.00
CA ALA A 45 -14.26 -4.01 14.95
C ALA A 45 -13.21 -4.62 14.02
N VAL A 46 -12.16 -3.87 13.68
CA VAL A 46 -11.05 -4.36 12.84
C VAL A 46 -10.30 -5.48 13.56
N PHE A 47 -9.96 -5.30 14.85
CA PHE A 47 -9.20 -6.31 15.59
C PHE A 47 -10.00 -7.61 15.78
N GLN A 48 -11.30 -7.53 16.05
CA GLN A 48 -12.18 -8.70 16.16
C GLN A 48 -12.23 -9.46 14.82
N LYS A 49 -12.50 -8.78 13.71
CA LYS A 49 -12.57 -9.39 12.39
C LYS A 49 -11.22 -9.95 11.94
N ARG A 50 -10.14 -9.23 12.17
CA ARG A 50 -8.77 -9.65 11.87
C ARG A 50 -8.40 -10.93 12.62
N ARG A 51 -8.73 -11.00 13.91
CA ARG A 51 -8.52 -12.19 14.73
C ARG A 51 -9.29 -13.39 14.18
N ALA A 52 -10.58 -13.23 13.92
CA ALA A 52 -11.42 -14.29 13.36
C ALA A 52 -10.91 -14.80 12.00
N LEU A 53 -10.41 -13.88 11.14
CA LEU A 53 -9.82 -14.25 9.86
C LEU A 53 -8.50 -15.02 10.04
N LEU A 54 -7.61 -14.59 10.94
CA LEU A 54 -6.36 -15.30 11.24
C LEU A 54 -6.61 -16.73 11.77
N GLU A 55 -7.58 -16.90 12.67
CA GLU A 55 -8.02 -18.20 13.17
C GLU A 55 -8.54 -19.09 12.03
N LYS A 56 -9.32 -18.52 11.10
CA LYS A 56 -9.87 -19.25 9.95
C LYS A 56 -8.82 -19.64 8.91
N THR A 57 -7.79 -18.85 8.77
CA THR A 57 -6.69 -19.05 7.81
C THR A 57 -5.43 -19.61 8.48
N GLU A 58 -5.57 -20.22 9.66
CA GLU A 58 -4.47 -20.89 10.35
C GLU A 58 -3.79 -21.91 9.44
N GLY A 59 -2.46 -21.89 9.44
CA GLY A 59 -1.64 -22.76 8.57
C GLY A 59 -1.29 -22.16 7.20
N LEU A 60 -1.96 -21.09 6.76
CA LEU A 60 -1.51 -20.40 5.56
C LEU A 60 -0.25 -19.57 5.83
N PRO A 61 0.65 -19.46 4.83
CA PRO A 61 1.92 -18.75 5.01
C PRO A 61 1.70 -17.25 5.13
N LEU A 62 2.02 -16.70 6.29
CA LEU A 62 2.00 -15.28 6.56
C LEU A 62 3.37 -14.66 6.26
N SER A 63 3.37 -13.36 5.93
CA SER A 63 4.58 -12.57 5.79
C SER A 63 5.43 -12.60 7.06
N SER A 64 6.75 -12.59 6.91
CA SER A 64 7.70 -12.59 8.03
C SER A 64 7.51 -11.40 8.97
N ASP A 65 6.99 -10.28 8.48
CA ASP A 65 6.69 -9.07 9.24
C ASP A 65 5.28 -9.04 9.83
N GLN A 66 4.49 -10.11 9.70
CA GLN A 66 3.09 -10.15 10.18
C GLN A 66 2.93 -9.76 11.65
N ARG A 67 3.94 -10.06 12.49
CA ARG A 67 3.92 -9.70 13.92
C ARG A 67 3.97 -8.18 14.16
N ALA A 68 4.52 -7.43 13.20
CA ALA A 68 4.60 -5.97 13.26
C ALA A 68 3.42 -5.27 12.55
N ARG A 69 2.49 -6.04 11.94
CA ARG A 69 1.28 -5.53 11.30
C ARG A 69 0.13 -5.50 12.29
N VAL A 70 -0.57 -4.39 12.33
CA VAL A 70 -1.67 -4.14 13.29
C VAL A 70 -3.04 -4.24 12.61
N PHE A 71 -3.20 -3.64 11.43
CA PHE A 71 -4.50 -3.48 10.77
C PHE A 71 -4.69 -4.42 9.59
N ASP A 72 -3.64 -4.80 8.88
CA ASP A 72 -3.73 -5.72 7.75
C ASP A 72 -3.12 -7.10 8.04
N ILE A 73 -3.39 -8.05 7.16
CA ILE A 73 -2.79 -9.39 7.14
C ILE A 73 -2.14 -9.57 5.79
N ALA A 74 -0.87 -9.95 5.77
CA ALA A 74 -0.13 -10.23 4.55
C ALA A 74 0.14 -11.73 4.42
N TYR A 75 -0.41 -12.35 3.38
CA TYR A 75 -0.17 -13.74 3.02
C TYR A 75 0.92 -13.83 1.96
N GLU A 76 1.91 -14.71 2.13
CA GLU A 76 2.99 -14.91 1.16
C GLU A 76 2.49 -15.70 -0.06
N LYS A 77 2.21 -15.00 -1.14
CA LYS A 77 1.67 -15.56 -2.38
C LYS A 77 2.57 -16.64 -2.98
N GLY A 78 3.88 -16.43 -2.99
CA GLY A 78 4.85 -17.37 -3.55
C GLY A 78 5.00 -18.70 -2.80
N LYS A 79 4.40 -18.82 -1.61
CA LYS A 79 4.37 -20.06 -0.82
C LYS A 79 3.03 -20.81 -0.91
N MET A 80 2.10 -20.34 -1.72
CA MET A 80 0.78 -20.92 -1.93
C MET A 80 0.62 -21.39 -3.38
N ASN A 81 -0.09 -22.48 -3.59
CA ASN A 81 -0.53 -22.89 -4.91
C ASN A 81 -1.84 -22.16 -5.32
N ASP A 82 -2.24 -22.30 -6.59
CA ASP A 82 -3.41 -21.60 -7.14
C ASP A 82 -4.72 -21.96 -6.43
N LEU A 83 -4.87 -23.20 -5.96
CA LEU A 83 -6.05 -23.64 -5.22
C LEU A 83 -6.11 -22.99 -3.84
N GLU A 84 -4.99 -22.90 -3.14
CA GLU A 84 -4.88 -22.20 -1.86
C GLU A 84 -5.17 -20.71 -2.01
N ILE A 85 -4.62 -20.06 -3.05
CA ILE A 85 -4.89 -18.67 -3.35
C ILE A 85 -6.38 -18.43 -3.62
N LYS A 86 -7.01 -19.29 -4.42
CA LYS A 86 -8.45 -19.21 -4.71
C LYS A 86 -9.29 -19.42 -3.46
N ALA A 87 -8.95 -20.39 -2.63
CA ALA A 87 -9.62 -20.67 -1.36
C ALA A 87 -9.46 -19.49 -0.39
N LEU A 88 -8.26 -18.91 -0.28
CA LEU A 88 -8.02 -17.72 0.51
C LEU A 88 -8.92 -16.58 0.06
N LYS A 89 -8.94 -16.22 -1.23
CA LYS A 89 -9.77 -15.12 -1.76
C LYS A 89 -11.26 -15.35 -1.46
N SER A 90 -11.75 -16.58 -1.59
CA SER A 90 -13.12 -16.92 -1.23
C SER A 90 -13.39 -16.73 0.27
N THR A 91 -12.41 -17.06 1.11
CA THR A 91 -12.49 -16.85 2.56
C THR A 91 -12.48 -15.36 2.90
N LEU A 92 -11.60 -14.57 2.26
CA LEU A 92 -11.55 -13.12 2.44
C LEU A 92 -12.89 -12.46 2.11
N ALA A 93 -13.49 -12.84 0.98
CA ALA A 93 -14.82 -12.37 0.58
C ALA A 93 -15.90 -12.73 1.60
N LEU A 94 -15.91 -13.97 2.08
CA LEU A 94 -16.87 -14.46 3.07
C LEU A 94 -16.79 -13.68 4.40
N TYR A 95 -15.57 -13.29 4.81
CA TYR A 95 -15.34 -12.53 6.03
C TYR A 95 -15.52 -11.00 5.84
N GLY A 96 -15.82 -10.57 4.62
CA GLY A 96 -15.98 -9.16 4.27
C GLY A 96 -14.67 -8.37 4.36
N ALA A 97 -13.54 -9.02 4.13
CA ALA A 97 -12.25 -8.38 4.02
C ALA A 97 -12.08 -7.79 2.61
N THR A 98 -11.49 -6.62 2.52
CA THR A 98 -10.90 -6.08 1.30
C THR A 98 -9.50 -6.66 1.12
N TRP A 99 -9.06 -6.87 -0.11
CA TRP A 99 -7.69 -7.32 -0.35
C TRP A 99 -7.11 -6.73 -1.63
N ALA A 100 -5.80 -6.70 -1.68
CA ALA A 100 -5.03 -6.35 -2.87
C ALA A 100 -3.84 -7.29 -3.05
N GLU A 101 -3.49 -7.55 -4.30
CA GLU A 101 -2.33 -8.37 -4.65
C GLU A 101 -1.17 -7.49 -5.06
N SER A 102 -0.01 -7.78 -4.48
CA SER A 102 1.27 -7.32 -4.96
C SER A 102 2.02 -8.45 -5.70
N SER A 103 3.24 -8.19 -6.12
CA SER A 103 4.12 -9.21 -6.70
C SER A 103 4.38 -10.39 -5.74
N ILE A 104 4.41 -10.14 -4.44
CA ILE A 104 4.82 -11.12 -3.41
C ILE A 104 3.71 -11.46 -2.39
N HIS A 105 2.76 -10.57 -2.13
CA HIS A 105 1.76 -10.74 -1.07
C HIS A 105 0.32 -10.61 -1.57
N ILE A 106 -0.60 -11.23 -0.84
CA ILE A 106 -2.01 -10.86 -0.79
C ILE A 106 -2.21 -10.17 0.56
N ASN A 107 -2.43 -8.86 0.51
CA ASN A 107 -2.72 -8.06 1.71
C ASN A 107 -4.22 -7.98 1.89
N ALA A 108 -4.71 -8.30 3.09
CA ALA A 108 -6.13 -8.26 3.44
C ALA A 108 -6.37 -7.33 4.64
N TRP A 109 -7.42 -6.53 4.58
CA TRP A 109 -7.79 -5.59 5.66
C TRP A 109 -9.29 -5.42 5.79
N PHE A 110 -9.73 -4.76 6.86
CA PHE A 110 -11.12 -4.48 7.13
C PHE A 110 -11.33 -2.96 7.22
N GLY A 111 -12.19 -2.43 6.37
CA GLY A 111 -12.52 -1.01 6.31
C GLY A 111 -12.70 -0.53 4.88
N SER A 112 -13.25 0.67 4.73
CA SER A 112 -13.54 1.29 3.43
C SER A 112 -12.41 2.21 2.93
N TYR A 113 -11.18 1.92 3.33
CA TYR A 113 -9.98 2.64 2.91
C TYR A 113 -9.13 1.79 1.95
N ASP A 114 -8.30 2.46 1.19
CA ASP A 114 -7.30 1.92 0.28
C ASP A 114 -6.15 2.92 0.13
N LYS A 115 -5.16 2.63 -0.72
CA LYS A 115 -4.03 3.53 -0.94
C LYS A 115 -4.45 4.91 -1.46
N GLU A 116 -5.40 4.97 -2.40
CA GLU A 116 -5.88 6.22 -3.00
C GLU A 116 -6.57 7.10 -1.96
N LYS A 117 -7.56 6.54 -1.25
CA LYS A 117 -8.29 7.27 -0.20
C LYS A 117 -7.40 7.68 0.95
N ALA A 118 -6.40 6.88 1.28
CA ALA A 118 -5.42 7.23 2.30
C ALA A 118 -4.56 8.42 1.89
N VAL A 119 -4.05 8.44 0.67
CA VAL A 119 -3.30 9.59 0.13
C VAL A 119 -4.19 10.83 0.15
N GLU A 120 -5.41 10.74 -0.37
CA GLU A 120 -6.35 11.85 -0.36
C GLU A 120 -6.62 12.37 1.05
N TYR A 121 -6.94 11.48 1.99
CA TYR A 121 -7.22 11.86 3.38
C TYR A 121 -6.01 12.50 4.07
N PHE A 122 -4.84 11.88 3.99
CA PHE A 122 -3.67 12.36 4.72
C PHE A 122 -3.10 13.66 4.12
N PHE A 123 -3.13 13.80 2.80
CA PHE A 123 -2.67 15.03 2.16
C PHE A 123 -3.59 16.22 2.43
N GLN A 124 -4.91 16.03 2.34
CA GLN A 124 -5.87 17.11 2.56
C GLN A 124 -6.07 17.44 4.05
N GLY A 125 -6.14 16.43 4.90
CA GLY A 125 -6.37 16.60 6.34
C GLY A 125 -5.08 16.95 7.10
N PRO A 126 -4.31 15.94 7.58
CA PRO A 126 -3.15 16.18 8.43
C PRO A 126 -2.06 17.04 7.80
N LEU A 127 -1.80 16.92 6.50
CA LEU A 127 -0.77 17.69 5.80
C LEU A 127 -1.28 19.05 5.26
N GLY A 128 -2.60 19.26 5.21
CA GLY A 128 -3.22 20.53 4.86
C GLY A 128 -3.12 20.93 3.39
N TYR A 129 -2.79 20.01 2.48
CA TYR A 129 -2.70 20.31 1.06
C TYR A 129 -4.08 20.28 0.39
N LYS A 130 -4.35 21.26 -0.49
CA LYS A 130 -5.53 21.22 -1.35
C LYS A 130 -5.36 20.15 -2.43
N SER A 131 -6.46 19.47 -2.82
CA SER A 131 -6.42 18.43 -3.86
C SER A 131 -5.75 18.89 -5.15
N SER A 132 -6.10 20.07 -5.66
CA SER A 132 -5.48 20.63 -6.87
C SER A 132 -3.97 20.80 -6.72
N TYR A 133 -3.51 21.23 -5.54
CA TYR A 133 -2.09 21.45 -5.30
C TYR A 133 -1.30 20.14 -5.28
N TYR A 134 -1.68 19.18 -4.44
CA TYR A 134 -0.89 17.94 -4.34
C TYR A 134 -0.96 17.11 -5.61
N LEU A 135 -2.09 17.09 -6.33
CA LEU A 135 -2.20 16.37 -7.60
C LEU A 135 -1.29 16.96 -8.69
N GLU A 136 -1.18 18.29 -8.74
CA GLU A 136 -0.32 19.01 -9.69
C GLU A 136 1.17 18.85 -9.35
N HIS A 137 1.51 18.74 -8.05
CA HIS A 137 2.90 18.73 -7.57
C HIS A 137 3.37 17.33 -7.11
N SER A 138 2.62 16.29 -7.40
CA SER A 138 2.98 14.93 -7.03
C SER A 138 3.46 14.11 -8.21
N LEU A 139 4.42 13.25 -7.94
CA LEU A 139 4.85 12.17 -8.79
C LEU A 139 4.63 10.86 -8.03
N TYR A 140 3.96 9.90 -8.66
CA TYR A 140 3.75 8.57 -8.10
C TYR A 140 4.55 7.51 -8.85
N LEU A 141 5.23 6.63 -8.13
CA LEU A 141 5.94 5.48 -8.67
C LEU A 141 5.32 4.19 -8.14
N GLY A 142 5.06 3.22 -9.02
CA GLY A 142 4.49 1.93 -8.66
C GLY A 142 4.96 0.80 -9.57
N ASP A 143 4.81 -0.44 -9.15
CA ASP A 143 5.32 -1.61 -9.87
C ASP A 143 4.31 -2.75 -10.02
N SER A 144 3.11 -2.62 -9.46
CA SER A 144 2.19 -3.75 -9.30
C SER A 144 0.70 -3.34 -9.40
N PHE A 145 -0.18 -4.34 -9.45
CA PHE A 145 -1.63 -4.12 -9.63
C PHE A 145 -2.27 -3.28 -8.52
N ASN A 146 -1.76 -3.37 -7.31
CA ASN A 146 -2.28 -2.59 -6.19
C ASN A 146 -1.96 -1.09 -6.28
N ASP A 147 -1.19 -0.67 -7.31
CA ASP A 147 -0.82 0.72 -7.58
C ASP A 147 -1.77 1.40 -8.59
N GLN A 148 -2.61 0.62 -9.29
CA GLN A 148 -3.55 1.15 -10.28
C GLN A 148 -4.45 2.28 -9.77
N PRO A 149 -4.99 2.24 -8.52
CA PRO A 149 -5.75 3.37 -7.99
C PRO A 149 -4.95 4.67 -7.98
N LEU A 150 -3.67 4.61 -7.62
CA LEU A 150 -2.80 5.79 -7.59
C LEU A 150 -2.31 6.18 -8.99
N PHE A 151 -2.13 5.25 -9.93
CA PHE A 151 -1.89 5.58 -11.34
C PHE A 151 -3.03 6.39 -11.95
N ARG A 152 -4.28 6.07 -11.56
CA ARG A 152 -5.46 6.82 -11.99
C ARG A 152 -5.58 8.17 -11.28
N HIS A 153 -5.25 8.21 -9.98
CA HIS A 153 -5.45 9.36 -9.12
C HIS A 153 -4.39 10.45 -9.31
N ILE A 154 -3.13 10.08 -9.46
CA ILE A 154 -1.99 11.01 -9.62
C ILE A 154 -1.67 11.18 -11.11
N PRO A 155 -1.86 12.39 -11.66
CA PRO A 155 -1.67 12.64 -13.11
C PRO A 155 -0.25 12.31 -13.59
N THR A 156 0.76 12.64 -12.80
CA THR A 156 2.15 12.28 -13.11
C THR A 156 2.49 10.99 -12.40
N SER A 157 2.28 9.86 -13.09
CA SER A 157 2.54 8.53 -12.54
C SER A 157 3.51 7.74 -13.42
N VAL A 158 4.39 6.98 -12.78
CA VAL A 158 5.43 6.17 -13.42
C VAL A 158 5.32 4.73 -12.95
N GLY A 159 5.16 3.82 -13.91
CA GLY A 159 5.25 2.38 -13.68
C GLY A 159 6.67 1.89 -13.90
N MET A 160 7.10 0.92 -13.09
CA MET A 160 8.34 0.19 -13.37
C MET A 160 8.15 -0.74 -14.58
N HIS A 161 9.24 -1.19 -15.20
CA HIS A 161 9.18 -2.08 -16.39
C HIS A 161 8.31 -3.33 -16.17
N THR A 162 8.19 -3.81 -14.95
CA THR A 162 7.28 -4.92 -14.58
C THR A 162 5.81 -4.65 -14.94
N VAL A 163 5.40 -3.39 -15.02
CA VAL A 163 4.06 -2.99 -15.50
C VAL A 163 3.94 -3.22 -17.01
N GLU A 164 5.01 -2.91 -17.80
CA GLU A 164 5.01 -3.16 -19.23
C GLU A 164 4.96 -4.65 -19.58
N GLU A 165 5.69 -5.48 -18.85
CA GLU A 165 5.69 -6.94 -19.04
C GLU A 165 4.29 -7.57 -18.87
N ARG A 166 3.42 -6.92 -18.10
CA ARG A 166 2.07 -7.38 -17.77
C ARG A 166 1.00 -6.39 -18.21
N ARG A 167 1.29 -5.55 -19.15
CA ARG A 167 0.46 -4.42 -19.59
C ARG A 167 -1.00 -4.77 -19.83
N GLU A 168 -1.26 -5.91 -20.45
CA GLU A 168 -2.62 -6.36 -20.81
C GLU A 168 -3.47 -6.77 -19.59
N GLU A 169 -2.83 -6.97 -18.44
CA GLU A 169 -3.51 -7.31 -17.18
C GLU A 169 -3.93 -6.07 -16.38
N PHE A 170 -3.43 -4.87 -16.75
CA PHE A 170 -3.74 -3.61 -16.08
C PHE A 170 -4.97 -2.95 -16.71
N GLU A 171 -5.94 -2.58 -15.89
CA GLU A 171 -7.08 -1.74 -16.30
C GLU A 171 -6.70 -0.27 -16.40
N THR A 172 -5.76 0.16 -15.56
CA THR A 172 -5.23 1.54 -15.53
C THR A 172 -3.72 1.50 -15.59
N LEU A 173 -3.17 2.11 -16.65
CA LEU A 173 -1.74 2.24 -16.84
C LEU A 173 -1.23 3.56 -16.25
N PRO A 174 0.04 3.62 -15.81
CA PRO A 174 0.71 4.87 -15.47
C PRO A 174 0.94 5.74 -16.71
N THR A 175 1.21 7.03 -16.51
CA THR A 175 1.49 7.99 -17.58
C THR A 175 2.81 7.67 -18.29
N TYR A 176 3.80 7.20 -17.53
CA TYR A 176 5.13 6.82 -18.02
C TYR A 176 5.51 5.42 -17.54
N ILE A 177 6.38 4.75 -18.25
CA ILE A 177 6.95 3.45 -17.84
C ILE A 177 8.45 3.50 -18.01
N THR A 178 9.19 3.07 -16.98
CA THR A 178 10.66 2.99 -17.00
C THR A 178 11.16 1.84 -17.87
N LYS A 179 12.42 1.93 -18.29
CA LYS A 179 13.10 0.85 -19.02
C LYS A 179 13.62 -0.23 -18.07
N GLY A 180 13.98 0.18 -16.84
CA GLY A 180 14.48 -0.70 -15.80
C GLY A 180 13.37 -1.24 -14.88
N GLY A 181 13.65 -2.38 -14.23
CA GLY A 181 12.80 -2.94 -13.17
C GLY A 181 12.80 -2.06 -11.89
N PRO A 182 12.21 -2.52 -10.78
CA PRO A 182 11.92 -1.64 -9.63
C PRO A 182 13.08 -0.78 -9.13
N GLY A 183 14.26 -1.36 -8.88
CA GLY A 183 15.43 -0.60 -8.41
C GLY A 183 16.06 0.28 -9.49
N GLU A 184 16.25 -0.26 -10.69
CA GLU A 184 16.85 0.45 -11.82
C GLU A 184 15.92 1.56 -12.34
N GLY A 185 14.62 1.25 -12.46
CA GLY A 185 13.60 2.21 -12.87
C GLY A 185 13.48 3.37 -11.89
N TRP A 186 13.60 3.09 -10.58
CA TRP A 186 13.62 4.15 -9.58
C TRP A 186 14.81 5.10 -9.77
N CYS A 187 16.00 4.54 -10.03
CA CYS A 187 17.19 5.34 -10.34
C CYS A 187 17.05 6.15 -11.65
N GLU A 188 16.35 5.59 -12.64
CA GLU A 188 16.06 6.28 -13.92
C GLU A 188 15.19 7.53 -13.66
N VAL A 189 14.11 7.40 -12.86
CA VAL A 189 13.26 8.52 -12.48
C VAL A 189 14.03 9.55 -11.66
N ALA A 190 14.79 9.11 -10.65
CA ALA A 190 15.57 10.01 -9.81
C ALA A 190 16.57 10.86 -10.64
N LYS A 191 17.23 10.27 -11.62
CA LYS A 191 18.12 11.00 -12.54
C LYS A 191 17.35 12.03 -13.36
N ALA A 192 16.20 11.67 -13.93
CA ALA A 192 15.39 12.59 -14.72
C ALA A 192 14.82 13.77 -13.92
N LEU A 193 14.69 13.64 -12.58
CA LEU A 193 14.25 14.72 -11.70
C LEU A 193 15.40 15.65 -11.26
N LEU A 194 16.65 15.19 -11.34
CA LEU A 194 17.83 15.93 -10.90
C LEU A 194 18.57 16.65 -12.04
N GLU A 195 18.24 16.32 -13.29
CA GLU A 195 18.75 16.98 -14.53
C GLU A 195 17.85 18.17 -14.92
#